data_09f9f21a534e781c6bc9fb70356c35d4
#
_entry.id   09f9f21a534e781c6bc9fb70356c35d4
#
_cell.length_a   1.000
_cell.length_b   1.000
_cell.length_c   1.000
_cell.angle_alpha   90.00
_cell.angle_beta   90.00
_cell.angle_gamma   90.00
#
_symmetry.space_group_name_H-M   'P 1'
#
loop_
_entity.id
_entity.type
_entity.pdbx_description
1 polymer ?
#
loop_
_entity_poly.entity_id
_entity_poly.type
_entity_poly.pdbx_seq_one_letter_code
_entity_poly.pdbx_strand_id
1 'polypeptide(L)'
;KEIKDEAELRDWLVNNVKGLGMKEASHFLRNIGFTQNLAIIDRHILKNMLRYEIIEEIPKSLTRKKYLELEEKFQGFSKGMGMKPAELDLLLWAKEVGVVFK
;
A
#
# COMPACT_ATOMS: atom_id res chain seq x y z
N LYS A 1 2.85 -8.00 -25.23
CA LYS A 1 3.38 -6.74 -24.75
C LYS A 1 3.93 -6.88 -23.34
N GLU A 2 5.08 -6.34 -23.13
CA GLU A 2 5.75 -6.45 -21.86
C GLU A 2 5.39 -5.33 -20.92
N ILE A 3 4.99 -5.66 -19.70
CA ILE A 3 4.68 -4.68 -18.68
C ILE A 3 5.86 -4.64 -17.71
N LYS A 4 6.54 -3.52 -17.67
CA LYS A 4 7.77 -3.40 -16.91
C LYS A 4 7.58 -2.80 -15.53
N ASP A 5 6.51 -2.04 -15.36
CA ASP A 5 6.27 -1.25 -14.16
C ASP A 5 5.17 -1.90 -13.32
N GLU A 6 5.42 -2.03 -12.03
CA GLU A 6 4.44 -2.61 -11.11
C GLU A 6 3.15 -1.81 -11.09
N ALA A 7 3.27 -0.50 -11.08
CA ALA A 7 2.08 0.35 -11.09
C ALA A 7 1.30 0.20 -12.38
N GLU A 8 2.01 0.05 -13.48
CA GLU A 8 1.36 -0.17 -14.77
C GLU A 8 0.61 -1.49 -14.79
N LEU A 9 1.22 -2.54 -14.26
CA LEU A 9 0.56 -3.84 -14.20
C LEU A 9 -0.65 -3.79 -13.29
N ARG A 10 -0.52 -3.11 -12.15
CA ARG A 10 -1.65 -2.95 -11.24
C ARG A 10 -2.80 -2.24 -11.94
N ASP A 11 -2.51 -1.16 -12.67
CA ASP A 11 -3.54 -0.45 -13.43
C ASP A 11 -4.20 -1.36 -14.44
N TRP A 12 -3.41 -2.17 -15.13
CA TRP A 12 -3.95 -3.09 -16.11
C TRP A 12 -4.93 -4.08 -15.44
N LEU A 13 -4.55 -4.59 -14.28
CA LEU A 13 -5.40 -5.52 -13.55
C LEU A 13 -6.71 -4.87 -13.13
N VAL A 14 -6.62 -3.66 -12.60
CA VAL A 14 -7.81 -2.94 -12.14
C VAL A 14 -8.76 -2.68 -13.33
N ASN A 15 -8.20 -2.35 -14.48
CA ASN A 15 -9.00 -2.01 -15.65
C ASN A 15 -9.55 -3.23 -16.37
N ASN A 16 -8.95 -4.39 -16.19
CA ASN A 16 -9.32 -5.56 -16.99
C ASN A 16 -9.91 -6.72 -16.19
N VAL A 17 -9.77 -6.71 -14.88
CA VAL A 17 -10.35 -7.75 -14.04
C VAL A 17 -11.51 -7.16 -13.26
N LYS A 18 -12.71 -7.60 -13.61
CA LYS A 18 -13.91 -7.07 -13.00
C LYS A 18 -13.92 -7.32 -11.49
N GLY A 19 -14.20 -6.28 -10.72
CA GLY A 19 -14.28 -6.40 -9.29
C GLY A 19 -12.95 -6.28 -8.55
N LEU A 20 -11.87 -6.10 -9.29
CA LEU A 20 -10.56 -5.99 -8.67
C LEU A 20 -10.19 -4.53 -8.49
N GLY A 21 -10.12 -4.07 -7.24
CA GLY A 21 -9.77 -2.68 -6.94
C GLY A 21 -8.27 -2.51 -6.77
N MET A 22 -7.88 -1.27 -6.47
CA MET A 22 -6.45 -0.94 -6.31
C MET A 22 -5.81 -1.73 -5.18
N LYS A 23 -6.51 -1.85 -4.05
CA LYS A 23 -5.98 -2.57 -2.91
C LYS A 23 -5.82 -4.05 -3.23
N GLU A 24 -6.83 -4.64 -3.83
CA GLU A 24 -6.80 -6.06 -4.16
C GLU A 24 -5.74 -6.38 -5.20
N ALA A 25 -5.58 -5.50 -6.20
CA ALA A 25 -4.56 -5.69 -7.20
C ALA A 25 -3.16 -5.59 -6.59
N SER A 26 -2.96 -4.62 -5.70
CA SER A 26 -1.68 -4.47 -5.01
C SER A 26 -1.38 -5.70 -4.17
N HIS A 27 -2.37 -6.21 -3.47
CA HIS A 27 -2.22 -7.39 -2.63
C HIS A 27 -1.87 -8.61 -3.47
N PHE A 28 -2.54 -8.77 -4.59
CA PHE A 28 -2.28 -9.89 -5.50
C PHE A 28 -0.82 -9.86 -5.98
N LEU A 29 -0.37 -8.69 -6.43
CA LEU A 29 0.99 -8.58 -6.96
C LEU A 29 2.04 -8.83 -5.89
N ARG A 30 1.78 -8.40 -4.67
CA ARG A 30 2.70 -8.66 -3.57
C ARG A 30 2.70 -10.14 -3.19
N ASN A 31 1.55 -10.79 -3.20
CA ASN A 31 1.45 -12.20 -2.83
C ASN A 31 2.18 -13.13 -3.79
N ILE A 32 2.19 -12.78 -5.06
CA ILE A 32 2.92 -13.60 -6.04
C ILE A 32 4.40 -13.22 -6.13
N GLY A 33 4.84 -12.28 -5.28
CA GLY A 33 6.24 -11.91 -5.22
C GLY A 33 6.68 -10.98 -6.32
N PHE A 34 5.73 -10.37 -7.04
CA PHE A 34 6.08 -9.49 -8.15
C PHE A 34 6.69 -8.18 -7.67
N THR A 35 6.25 -7.67 -6.54
CA THR A 35 6.72 -6.37 -6.07
C THR A 35 6.66 -6.28 -4.55
N GLN A 36 7.52 -5.42 -3.99
CA GLN A 36 7.45 -5.04 -2.59
C GLN A 36 7.26 -3.53 -2.45
N ASN A 37 7.03 -2.84 -3.56
CA ASN A 37 6.96 -1.39 -3.58
C ASN A 37 5.54 -0.83 -3.57
N LEU A 38 4.57 -1.63 -3.97
CA LEU A 38 3.17 -1.18 -3.94
C LEU A 38 2.63 -1.28 -2.53
N ALA A 39 1.81 -0.31 -2.15
CA ALA A 39 1.22 -0.28 -0.82
C ALA A 39 -0.18 -0.85 -0.86
N ILE A 40 -0.55 -1.54 0.21
CA ILE A 40 -1.91 -2.01 0.40
C ILE A 40 -2.55 -1.04 1.38
N ILE A 41 -3.29 -0.07 0.84
CA ILE A 41 -3.89 0.98 1.67
C ILE A 41 -5.22 0.47 2.19
N ASP A 42 -5.19 -0.17 3.35
CA ASP A 42 -6.38 -0.65 4.01
C ASP A 42 -6.62 0.16 5.28
N ARG A 43 -7.64 -0.22 6.03
CA ARG A 43 -8.00 0.53 7.24
C ARG A 43 -6.85 0.56 8.24
N HIS A 44 -6.15 -0.54 8.37
CA HIS A 44 -5.02 -0.65 9.29
C HIS A 44 -3.92 0.33 8.92
N ILE A 45 -3.59 0.40 7.64
CA ILE A 45 -2.54 1.31 7.17
C ILE A 45 -2.99 2.75 7.32
N LEU A 46 -4.26 3.05 7.01
CA LEU A 46 -4.77 4.41 7.16
C LEU A 46 -4.71 4.87 8.62
N LYS A 47 -5.06 4.00 9.55
CA LYS A 47 -4.97 4.34 10.97
C LYS A 47 -3.53 4.67 11.37
N ASN A 48 -2.58 3.90 10.87
CA ASN A 48 -1.19 4.15 11.19
C ASN A 48 -0.67 5.40 10.51
N MET A 49 -1.10 5.67 9.29
CA MET A 49 -0.70 6.90 8.61
C MET A 49 -1.20 8.12 9.39
N LEU A 50 -2.40 8.04 9.93
CA LEU A 50 -2.92 9.12 10.75
C LEU A 50 -2.15 9.24 12.07
N ARG A 51 -1.86 8.11 12.71
CA ARG A 51 -1.13 8.09 13.97
C ARG A 51 0.25 8.74 13.85
N TYR A 52 0.93 8.47 12.74
CA TYR A 52 2.28 9.00 12.54
C TYR A 52 2.29 10.28 11.74
N GLU A 53 1.11 10.89 11.59
CA GLU A 53 0.96 12.20 10.96
C GLU A 53 1.43 12.24 9.51
N ILE A 54 1.36 11.10 8.84
CA ILE A 54 1.62 11.05 7.42
C ILE A 54 0.45 11.69 6.67
N ILE A 55 -0.75 11.54 7.21
CA ILE A 55 -1.95 12.19 6.71
C ILE A 55 -2.65 12.91 7.87
N GLU A 56 -3.49 13.87 7.52
CA GLU A 56 -4.20 14.66 8.53
C GLU A 56 -5.55 14.07 8.89
N GLU A 57 -6.14 13.31 7.98
CA GLU A 57 -7.43 12.69 8.24
C GLU A 57 -7.60 11.48 7.33
N ILE A 58 -8.44 10.55 7.76
CA ILE A 58 -8.74 9.37 6.97
C ILE A 58 -9.84 9.73 5.98
N PRO A 59 -9.62 9.54 4.67
CA PRO A 59 -10.62 9.90 3.68
C PRO A 59 -11.88 9.05 3.81
N LYS A 60 -13.02 9.62 3.49
CA LYS A 60 -14.28 8.92 3.58
C LYS A 60 -14.42 7.84 2.50
N SER A 61 -13.82 8.06 1.36
CA SER A 61 -13.83 7.07 0.29
C SER A 61 -12.46 7.02 -0.36
N LEU A 62 -12.12 5.88 -0.89
CA LEU A 62 -10.81 5.64 -1.47
C LEU A 62 -10.94 5.52 -2.98
N THR A 63 -11.03 6.67 -3.65
CA THR A 63 -11.00 6.68 -5.11
C THR A 63 -9.60 6.29 -5.58
N ARG A 64 -9.48 5.97 -6.86
CA ARG A 64 -8.18 5.63 -7.44
C ARG A 64 -7.19 6.76 -7.22
N LYS A 65 -7.62 7.99 -7.47
CA LYS A 65 -6.74 9.15 -7.31
C LYS A 65 -6.28 9.28 -5.87
N LYS A 66 -7.21 9.12 -4.93
CA LYS A 66 -6.88 9.23 -3.52
C LYS A 66 -5.95 8.10 -3.08
N TYR A 67 -6.20 6.92 -3.59
CA TYR A 67 -5.34 5.78 -3.28
C TYR A 67 -3.90 6.05 -3.70
N LEU A 68 -3.73 6.58 -4.92
CA LEU A 68 -2.38 6.87 -5.42
C LEU A 68 -1.69 7.95 -4.60
N GLU A 69 -2.44 8.97 -4.18
CA GLU A 69 -1.88 10.01 -3.31
C GLU A 69 -1.38 9.42 -2.00
N LEU A 70 -2.21 8.58 -1.39
CA LEU A 70 -1.85 7.96 -0.11
C LEU A 70 -0.68 7.01 -0.27
N GLU A 71 -0.67 6.25 -1.37
CA GLU A 71 0.42 5.34 -1.63
C GLU A 71 1.73 6.09 -1.78
N GLU A 72 1.71 7.22 -2.46
CA GLU A 72 2.91 8.02 -2.63
C GLU A 72 3.43 8.50 -1.29
N LYS A 73 2.53 8.95 -0.43
CA LYS A 73 2.93 9.39 0.91
C LYS A 73 3.51 8.25 1.73
N PHE A 74 2.89 7.07 1.63
CA PHE A 74 3.37 5.89 2.36
C PHE A 74 4.74 5.46 1.85
N GLN A 75 4.92 5.46 0.53
CA GLN A 75 6.20 5.12 -0.07
C GLN A 75 7.30 6.10 0.34
N GLY A 76 6.96 7.40 0.35
CA GLY A 76 7.91 8.40 0.77
C GLY A 76 8.34 8.23 2.22
N PHE A 77 7.38 7.90 3.08
CA PHE A 77 7.66 7.68 4.49
C PHE A 77 8.55 6.44 4.67
N SER A 78 8.22 5.36 3.98
CA SER A 78 9.03 4.14 4.10
C SER A 78 10.43 4.35 3.57
N LYS A 79 10.56 5.09 2.48
CA LYS A 79 11.87 5.39 1.92
C LYS A 79 12.71 6.20 2.91
N GLY A 80 12.06 7.16 3.58
CA GLY A 80 12.76 7.97 4.57
C GLY A 80 13.27 7.13 5.74
N MET A 81 12.64 6.00 6.00
CA MET A 81 13.06 5.09 7.06
C MET A 81 14.00 3.99 6.54
N GLY A 82 14.35 4.02 5.25
CA GLY A 82 15.21 3.01 4.68
C GLY A 82 14.53 1.67 4.49
N MET A 83 13.22 1.67 4.32
CA MET A 83 12.45 0.45 4.21
C MET A 83 11.64 0.44 2.91
N LYS A 84 11.33 -0.76 2.43
CA LYS A 84 10.38 -0.90 1.34
C LYS A 84 8.96 -0.83 1.93
N PRO A 85 7.97 -0.40 1.14
CA PRO A 85 6.59 -0.34 1.64
C PRO A 85 6.11 -1.65 2.25
N ALA A 86 6.45 -2.80 1.66
CA ALA A 86 6.05 -4.08 2.21
C ALA A 86 6.67 -4.34 3.58
N GLU A 87 7.91 -3.91 3.77
CA GLU A 87 8.58 -4.06 5.05
C GLU A 87 7.94 -3.18 6.12
N LEU A 88 7.61 -1.95 5.75
CA LEU A 88 6.95 -1.05 6.69
C LEU A 88 5.57 -1.58 7.05
N ASP A 89 4.84 -2.07 6.06
CA ASP A 89 3.52 -2.66 6.29
C ASP A 89 3.60 -3.79 7.31
N LEU A 90 4.57 -4.68 7.13
CA LEU A 90 4.76 -5.80 8.04
C LEU A 90 5.11 -5.33 9.45
N LEU A 91 5.97 -4.33 9.55
CA LEU A 91 6.36 -3.78 10.84
C LEU A 91 5.16 -3.18 11.57
N LEU A 92 4.32 -2.42 10.86
CA LEU A 92 3.15 -1.81 11.46
C LEU A 92 2.16 -2.87 11.90
N TRP A 93 1.99 -3.92 11.10
CA TRP A 93 1.11 -5.02 11.46
C TRP A 93 1.61 -5.73 12.72
N ALA A 94 2.89 -6.02 12.79
CA ALA A 94 3.47 -6.71 13.94
C ALA A 94 3.28 -5.89 15.21
N LYS A 95 3.46 -4.58 15.10
CA LYS A 95 3.28 -3.68 16.23
C LYS A 95 1.82 -3.66 16.68
N GLU A 96 0.91 -3.64 15.70
CA GLU A 96 -0.51 -3.57 15.99
C GLU A 96 -1.01 -4.80 16.74
N VAL A 97 -0.55 -5.98 16.36
CA VAL A 97 -1.01 -7.23 16.96
C VAL A 97 -0.21 -7.62 18.20
N GLY A 98 0.74 -6.79 18.59
CA GLY A 98 1.52 -7.03 19.79
C GLY A 98 2.59 -8.09 19.64
N VAL A 99 2.88 -8.51 18.42
CA VAL A 99 3.99 -9.42 18.18
C VAL A 99 5.25 -8.57 18.15
N VAL A 100 5.56 -8.05 19.29
CA VAL A 100 6.60 -7.06 19.36
C VAL A 100 7.94 -7.72 19.44
N PHE A 101 8.87 -7.10 18.80
CA PHE A 101 10.26 -7.43 18.94
C PHE A 101 10.69 -7.05 20.34
N LYS A 102 10.78 -8.02 21.16
CA LYS A 102 11.19 -7.80 22.54
C LYS A 102 12.65 -8.10 22.71
#